data_63effcd32a851ccc81b9b58aafd5c9fa
#
_entry.id   63effcd32a851ccc81b9b58aafd5c9fa
#
_cell.length_a   1.000
_cell.length_b   1.000
_cell.length_c   1.000
_cell.angle_alpha   90.00
_cell.angle_beta   90.00
_cell.angle_gamma   90.00
#
_symmetry.space_group_name_H-M   'P 1'
#
loop_
_entity.id
_entity.type
_entity.pdbx_description
1 polymer ?
#
loop_
_entity_poly.entity_id
_entity_poly.type
_entity_poly.pdbx_seq_one_letter_code
_entity_poly.pdbx_strand_id
1 'polypeptide(L)'
;VDTVVAGNRERDHRTGFTTPPKLTLKSLMSFAAHPKWTLNYLLHEKFKLANVAHFTNKGSSIAKGVMEYINEQYDPAMSWKDAEYCIKRWQGPFALKGLMSVEDAKKAVDIGASAIMLSNHGGRQLDGSRSPFDQLPAIVDAVGGKIEIIVDGGIRRGTHVLKALALGATACSFGKGFLFALGAGGQP
;
A
#
# COMPACT_ATOMS: atom_id res chain seq x y z
N VAL A 1 -1.17 0.92 9.38
CA VAL A 1 -0.94 0.00 10.50
C VAL A 1 -0.66 -1.43 10.05
N ASP A 2 -0.77 -1.71 8.74
CA ASP A 2 -0.54 -3.03 8.15
C ASP A 2 0.94 -3.34 7.83
N THR A 3 1.87 -2.48 8.23
CA THR A 3 3.27 -2.57 7.86
C THR A 3 4.16 -2.26 9.06
N VAL A 4 4.74 -3.30 9.66
CA VAL A 4 5.69 -3.18 10.79
C VAL A 4 7.13 -3.13 10.28
N VAL A 5 7.42 -3.86 9.20
CA VAL A 5 8.72 -3.92 8.51
C VAL A 5 8.50 -4.11 7.02
N ALA A 6 9.53 -3.88 6.20
CA ALA A 6 9.47 -4.24 4.79
C ALA A 6 9.26 -5.76 4.65
N GLY A 7 8.12 -6.18 4.12
CA GLY A 7 7.79 -7.59 3.95
C GLY A 7 8.74 -8.30 3.00
N ASN A 8 8.97 -9.58 3.26
CA ASN A 8 9.75 -10.42 2.36
C ASN A 8 9.00 -10.64 1.04
N ARG A 9 9.53 -10.12 -0.05
CA ARG A 9 8.92 -10.18 -1.37
C ARG A 9 9.61 -11.25 -2.21
N GLU A 10 9.18 -12.48 -2.09
CA GLU A 10 9.76 -13.61 -2.82
C GLU A 10 9.89 -13.38 -4.33
N ARG A 11 8.93 -12.69 -4.94
CA ARG A 11 9.00 -12.36 -6.36
C ARG A 11 10.22 -11.49 -6.68
N ASP A 12 10.54 -10.53 -5.82
CA ASP A 12 11.69 -9.65 -6.01
C ASP A 12 12.98 -10.48 -5.96
N HIS A 13 13.09 -11.44 -5.04
CA HIS A 13 14.20 -12.38 -4.99
C HIS A 13 14.30 -13.25 -6.25
N ARG A 14 13.17 -13.81 -6.73
CA ARG A 14 13.14 -14.63 -7.94
C ARG A 14 13.49 -13.86 -9.21
N THR A 15 13.10 -12.59 -9.29
CA THR A 15 13.40 -11.72 -10.45
C THR A 15 14.74 -11.02 -10.34
N GLY A 16 15.42 -11.08 -9.18
CA GLY A 16 16.65 -10.36 -8.92
C GLY A 16 16.45 -8.85 -8.75
N PHE A 17 15.21 -8.42 -8.48
CA PHE A 17 14.92 -7.02 -8.17
C PHE A 17 15.34 -6.71 -6.74
N THR A 18 16.20 -5.72 -6.58
CA THR A 18 16.69 -5.27 -5.26
C THR A 18 16.25 -3.83 -5.00
N THR A 19 16.20 -3.48 -3.72
CA THR A 19 15.99 -2.09 -3.30
C THR A 19 17.20 -1.63 -2.48
N PRO A 20 18.04 -0.69 -2.97
CA PRO A 20 17.96 -0.02 -4.27
C PRO A 20 18.21 -0.97 -5.46
N PRO A 21 17.66 -0.66 -6.66
CA PRO A 21 17.83 -1.50 -7.84
C PRO A 21 19.30 -1.62 -8.24
N LYS A 22 19.75 -2.85 -8.48
CA LYS A 22 21.09 -3.13 -9.02
C LYS A 22 20.99 -3.56 -10.46
N LEU A 23 21.81 -2.96 -11.33
CA LEU A 23 21.92 -3.40 -12.72
C LEU A 23 22.68 -4.71 -12.77
N THR A 24 22.03 -5.74 -13.26
CA THR A 24 22.59 -7.06 -13.53
C THR A 24 22.62 -7.34 -15.02
N LEU A 25 23.41 -8.29 -15.48
CA LEU A 25 23.40 -8.68 -16.89
C LEU A 25 21.99 -9.08 -17.35
N LYS A 26 21.24 -9.78 -16.51
CA LYS A 26 19.85 -10.16 -16.76
C LYS A 26 18.94 -8.94 -16.94
N SER A 27 19.09 -7.90 -16.11
CA SER A 27 18.30 -6.67 -16.25
C SER A 27 18.68 -5.88 -17.51
N LEU A 28 19.96 -5.84 -17.86
CA LEU A 28 20.41 -5.20 -19.10
C LEU A 28 19.86 -5.91 -20.34
N MET A 29 19.87 -7.24 -20.37
CA MET A 29 19.26 -8.04 -21.44
C MET A 29 17.74 -7.79 -21.51
N SER A 30 17.08 -7.68 -20.37
CA SER A 30 15.64 -7.36 -20.33
C SER A 30 15.38 -5.96 -20.90
N PHE A 31 16.18 -4.96 -20.56
CA PHE A 31 16.05 -3.62 -21.15
C PHE A 31 16.29 -3.63 -22.67
N ALA A 32 17.28 -4.36 -23.14
CA ALA A 32 17.55 -4.51 -24.57
C ALA A 32 16.38 -5.19 -25.31
N ALA A 33 15.72 -6.16 -24.65
CA ALA A 33 14.54 -6.85 -25.21
C ALA A 33 13.28 -5.97 -25.23
N HIS A 34 13.24 -4.85 -24.49
CA HIS A 34 12.10 -3.94 -24.42
C HIS A 34 12.50 -2.50 -24.80
N PRO A 35 12.96 -2.25 -26.05
CA PRO A 35 13.56 -0.97 -26.43
C PRO A 35 12.60 0.21 -26.31
N LYS A 36 11.33 0.04 -26.62
CA LYS A 36 10.31 1.10 -26.50
C LYS A 36 10.19 1.58 -25.03
N TRP A 37 10.12 0.65 -24.09
CA TRP A 37 10.05 0.97 -22.66
C TRP A 37 11.35 1.62 -22.18
N THR A 38 12.48 1.07 -22.59
CA THR A 38 13.81 1.56 -22.21
C THR A 38 14.06 2.99 -22.70
N LEU A 39 13.74 3.28 -23.96
CA LEU A 39 13.84 4.63 -24.50
C LEU A 39 12.92 5.61 -23.79
N ASN A 40 11.67 5.21 -23.54
CA ASN A 40 10.73 6.01 -22.78
C ASN A 40 11.28 6.35 -21.38
N TYR A 41 11.81 5.36 -20.66
CA TYR A 41 12.42 5.58 -19.34
C TYR A 41 13.64 6.49 -19.36
N LEU A 42 14.50 6.38 -20.40
CA LEU A 42 15.71 7.19 -20.52
C LEU A 42 15.43 8.64 -20.93
N LEU A 43 14.40 8.87 -21.73
CA LEU A 43 14.03 10.19 -22.25
C LEU A 43 13.15 11.00 -21.31
N HIS A 44 12.53 10.37 -20.30
CA HIS A 44 11.71 11.08 -19.32
C HIS A 44 12.48 11.42 -18.05
N GLU A 45 11.93 12.33 -17.27
CA GLU A 45 12.49 12.72 -15.98
C GLU A 45 12.67 11.49 -15.07
N LYS A 46 13.81 11.45 -14.40
CA LYS A 46 14.10 10.37 -13.45
C LYS A 46 13.16 10.45 -12.26
N PHE A 47 12.72 9.28 -11.82
CA PHE A 47 11.88 9.14 -10.63
C PHE A 47 12.51 9.84 -9.42
N LYS A 48 11.71 10.67 -8.76
CA LYS A 48 12.07 11.35 -7.52
C LYS A 48 10.94 11.15 -6.52
N LEU A 49 11.28 10.82 -5.29
CA LEU A 49 10.33 10.87 -4.17
C LEU A 49 10.29 12.31 -3.62
N ALA A 50 9.57 13.18 -4.32
CA ALA A 50 9.60 14.63 -4.09
C ALA A 50 9.30 15.00 -2.62
N ASN A 51 8.35 14.30 -1.98
CA ASN A 51 7.92 14.58 -0.61
C ASN A 51 8.98 14.27 0.46
N VAL A 52 9.97 13.44 0.14
CA VAL A 52 11.04 13.05 1.09
C VAL A 52 12.44 13.41 0.59
N ALA A 53 12.56 13.91 -0.64
CA ALA A 53 13.86 14.21 -1.23
C ALA A 53 14.67 15.28 -0.47
N HIS A 54 13.98 16.19 0.22
CA HIS A 54 14.61 17.24 1.00
C HIS A 54 15.14 16.78 2.38
N PHE A 55 14.72 15.59 2.83
CA PHE A 55 15.23 14.98 4.08
C PHE A 55 16.45 14.10 3.83
N THR A 56 16.82 13.82 2.59
CA THR A 56 17.93 12.95 2.27
C THR A 56 19.22 13.73 2.05
N ASN A 57 20.34 13.24 2.62
CA ASN A 57 21.66 13.88 2.46
C ASN A 57 22.10 13.88 1.00
N LYS A 58 22.60 15.01 0.53
CA LYS A 58 23.05 15.26 -0.87
C LYS A 58 24.21 14.39 -1.36
N GLY A 59 24.80 13.55 -0.53
CA GLY A 59 25.99 12.74 -0.87
C GLY A 59 25.75 11.24 -1.08
N SER A 60 24.57 10.71 -0.75
CA SER A 60 24.22 9.30 -1.00
C SER A 60 23.39 9.16 -2.28
N SER A 61 23.41 7.98 -2.91
CA SER A 61 22.45 7.75 -4.00
C SER A 61 21.05 8.01 -3.47
N ILE A 62 20.24 8.77 -4.19
CA ILE A 62 18.88 9.22 -3.77
C ILE A 62 18.05 8.06 -3.26
N ALA A 63 18.14 6.89 -3.89
CA ALA A 63 17.41 5.70 -3.47
C ALA A 63 17.87 5.14 -2.10
N LYS A 64 19.16 5.18 -1.80
CA LYS A 64 19.70 4.69 -0.51
C LYS A 64 19.33 5.62 0.62
N GLY A 65 19.54 6.93 0.47
CA GLY A 65 19.19 7.92 1.48
C GLY A 65 17.70 7.97 1.79
N VAL A 66 16.83 7.81 0.78
CA VAL A 66 15.38 7.74 0.98
C VAL A 66 14.97 6.48 1.75
N MET A 67 15.55 5.32 1.45
CA MET A 67 15.23 4.07 2.17
C MET A 67 15.73 4.12 3.62
N GLU A 68 16.91 4.65 3.86
CA GLU A 68 17.43 4.87 5.21
C GLU A 68 16.49 5.80 6.00
N TYR A 69 16.11 6.94 5.42
CA TYR A 69 15.15 7.86 6.04
C TYR A 69 13.81 7.20 6.36
N ILE A 70 13.21 6.46 5.41
CA ILE A 70 11.95 5.75 5.64
C ILE A 70 12.09 4.75 6.79
N ASN A 71 13.18 3.99 6.84
CA ASN A 71 13.40 3.00 7.90
C ASN A 71 13.58 3.67 9.28
N GLU A 72 14.23 4.82 9.34
CA GLU A 72 14.39 5.60 10.58
C GLU A 72 13.05 6.20 11.08
N GLN A 73 12.13 6.50 10.16
CA GLN A 73 10.81 7.04 10.50
C GLN A 73 9.79 5.96 10.91
N TYR A 74 10.14 4.68 10.76
CA TYR A 74 9.26 3.60 11.17
C TYR A 74 9.21 3.50 12.70
N ASP A 75 8.01 3.67 13.25
CA ASP A 75 7.75 3.42 14.68
C ASP A 75 6.99 2.10 14.86
N PRO A 76 7.69 1.01 15.27
CA PRO A 76 7.06 -0.27 15.53
C PRO A 76 6.20 -0.28 16.82
N ALA A 77 6.32 0.74 17.66
CA ALA A 77 5.59 0.86 18.91
C ALA A 77 4.23 1.56 18.77
N MET A 78 3.84 1.94 17.54
CA MET A 78 2.56 2.61 17.29
C MET A 78 1.38 1.82 17.89
N SER A 79 0.54 2.51 18.63
CA SER A 79 -0.56 1.96 19.40
C SER A 79 -1.91 2.62 19.05
N TRP A 80 -2.99 2.10 19.63
CA TRP A 80 -4.31 2.71 19.53
C TRP A 80 -4.39 4.11 20.12
N LYS A 81 -3.55 4.43 21.13
CA LYS A 81 -3.45 5.78 21.71
C LYS A 81 -2.92 6.79 20.70
N ASP A 82 -1.97 6.37 19.87
CA ASP A 82 -1.41 7.22 18.82
C ASP A 82 -2.43 7.45 17.71
N ALA A 83 -3.20 6.44 17.34
CA ALA A 83 -4.31 6.59 16.40
C ALA A 83 -5.37 7.56 16.91
N GLU A 84 -5.77 7.43 18.17
CA GLU A 84 -6.73 8.33 18.85
C GLU A 84 -6.20 9.76 18.92
N TYR A 85 -4.91 9.93 19.26
CA TYR A 85 -4.25 11.24 19.24
C TYR A 85 -4.29 11.89 17.86
N CYS A 86 -3.97 11.12 16.80
CA CYS A 86 -4.02 11.60 15.43
C CYS A 86 -5.44 12.03 15.01
N ILE A 87 -6.45 11.24 15.35
CA ILE A 87 -7.86 11.56 15.06
C ILE A 87 -8.25 12.88 15.74
N LYS A 88 -7.97 13.02 17.03
CA LYS A 88 -8.27 14.24 17.80
C LYS A 88 -7.53 15.47 17.26
N ARG A 89 -6.30 15.29 16.80
CA ARG A 89 -5.48 16.38 16.26
C ARG A 89 -5.89 16.82 14.86
N TRP A 90 -6.32 15.87 14.04
CA TRP A 90 -6.74 16.11 12.65
C TRP A 90 -8.08 16.86 12.57
N GLN A 91 -9.05 16.52 13.42
CA GLN A 91 -10.37 17.13 13.50
C GLN A 91 -11.18 17.03 12.19
N GLY A 92 -10.92 16.03 11.37
CA GLY A 92 -11.60 15.77 10.10
C GLY A 92 -11.76 14.28 9.85
N PRO A 93 -12.27 13.88 8.68
CA PRO A 93 -12.37 12.47 8.31
C PRO A 93 -11.01 11.77 8.42
N PHE A 94 -10.97 10.65 9.13
CA PHE A 94 -9.75 9.89 9.38
C PHE A 94 -9.98 8.40 9.16
N ALA A 95 -9.23 7.81 8.23
CA ALA A 95 -9.31 6.39 7.91
C ALA A 95 -8.12 5.62 8.50
N LEU A 96 -8.41 4.51 9.17
CA LEU A 96 -7.39 3.56 9.63
C LEU A 96 -7.24 2.42 8.63
N LYS A 97 -6.04 2.26 8.07
CA LYS A 97 -5.73 1.22 7.08
C LYS A 97 -5.04 0.02 7.73
N GLY A 98 -5.37 -1.19 7.26
CA GLY A 98 -4.71 -2.42 7.69
C GLY A 98 -5.46 -3.18 8.79
N LEU A 99 -6.70 -2.81 9.07
CA LEU A 99 -7.52 -3.49 10.06
C LEU A 99 -8.18 -4.73 9.42
N MET A 100 -7.92 -5.89 10.00
CA MET A 100 -8.35 -7.19 9.46
C MET A 100 -9.11 -8.04 10.49
N SER A 101 -9.39 -7.51 11.68
CA SER A 101 -10.18 -8.20 12.71
C SER A 101 -11.43 -7.41 13.10
N VAL A 102 -12.44 -8.13 13.58
CA VAL A 102 -13.67 -7.54 14.11
C VAL A 102 -13.37 -6.69 15.34
N GLU A 103 -12.46 -7.16 16.19
CA GLU A 103 -12.04 -6.49 17.42
C GLU A 103 -11.41 -5.13 17.09
N ASP A 104 -10.53 -5.08 16.11
CA ASP A 104 -9.88 -3.83 15.69
C ASP A 104 -10.87 -2.88 15.00
N ALA A 105 -11.83 -3.42 14.23
CA ALA A 105 -12.88 -2.61 13.65
C ALA A 105 -13.77 -1.93 14.71
N LYS A 106 -14.12 -2.65 15.77
CA LYS A 106 -14.86 -2.09 16.93
C LYS A 106 -14.04 -0.98 17.62
N LYS A 107 -12.75 -1.24 17.88
CA LYS A 107 -11.87 -0.23 18.49
C LYS A 107 -11.76 1.03 17.62
N ALA A 108 -11.71 0.88 16.29
CA ALA A 108 -11.69 2.02 15.39
C ALA A 108 -12.96 2.89 15.52
N VAL A 109 -14.12 2.27 15.67
CA VAL A 109 -15.37 2.99 15.97
C VAL A 109 -15.27 3.70 17.33
N ASP A 110 -14.80 3.01 18.37
CA ASP A 110 -14.76 3.53 19.74
C ASP A 110 -13.85 4.77 19.86
N ILE A 111 -12.75 4.84 19.10
CA ILE A 111 -11.84 6.00 19.09
C ILE A 111 -12.26 7.11 18.11
N GLY A 112 -13.38 6.94 17.40
CA GLY A 112 -13.95 7.95 16.52
C GLY A 112 -13.33 8.02 15.13
N ALA A 113 -12.79 6.93 14.60
CA ALA A 113 -12.37 6.88 13.21
C ALA A 113 -13.59 7.01 12.28
N SER A 114 -13.43 7.75 11.17
CA SER A 114 -14.49 7.93 10.17
C SER A 114 -14.60 6.76 9.20
N ALA A 115 -13.50 6.08 8.96
CA ALA A 115 -13.42 4.93 8.06
C ALA A 115 -12.39 3.92 8.51
N ILE A 116 -12.60 2.67 8.10
CA ILE A 116 -11.58 1.62 8.14
C ILE A 116 -11.31 1.12 6.73
N MET A 117 -10.05 0.83 6.46
CA MET A 117 -9.65 0.18 5.22
C MET A 117 -9.15 -1.22 5.52
N LEU A 118 -9.95 -2.22 5.13
CA LEU A 118 -9.58 -3.62 5.23
C LEU A 118 -8.46 -3.90 4.24
N SER A 119 -7.28 -4.22 4.74
CA SER A 119 -6.09 -4.37 3.92
C SER A 119 -5.08 -5.30 4.58
N ASN A 120 -4.57 -6.27 3.82
CA ASN A 120 -3.39 -7.05 4.13
C ASN A 120 -2.17 -6.57 3.32
N HIS A 121 -2.17 -5.29 2.93
CA HIS A 121 -1.15 -4.67 2.09
C HIS A 121 -0.99 -5.37 0.72
N GLY A 122 -2.06 -5.97 0.21
CA GLY A 122 -2.04 -6.75 -1.03
C GLY A 122 -1.19 -8.03 -0.94
N GLY A 123 -1.13 -8.67 0.23
CA GLY A 123 -0.34 -9.85 0.52
C GLY A 123 1.17 -9.59 0.54
N ARG A 124 1.61 -8.35 0.76
CA ARG A 124 3.03 -7.95 0.66
C ARG A 124 3.73 -7.86 2.03
N GLN A 125 2.99 -8.04 3.11
CA GLN A 125 3.51 -8.01 4.49
C GLN A 125 3.45 -9.40 5.10
N LEU A 126 2.34 -9.81 5.68
CA LEU A 126 2.13 -11.12 6.22
C LEU A 126 1.52 -12.03 5.15
N ASP A 127 2.30 -12.96 4.63
CA ASP A 127 1.81 -14.01 3.77
C ASP A 127 0.94 -15.00 4.57
N GLY A 128 -0.11 -15.52 3.97
CA GLY A 128 -1.08 -16.39 4.66
C GLY A 128 -2.13 -15.64 5.50
N SER A 129 -2.09 -14.32 5.58
CA SER A 129 -3.19 -13.51 6.10
C SER A 129 -4.45 -13.69 5.24
N ARG A 130 -5.63 -13.70 5.88
CA ARG A 130 -6.91 -13.74 5.16
C ARG A 130 -7.02 -12.61 4.15
N SER A 131 -7.80 -12.83 3.09
CA SER A 131 -8.11 -11.74 2.18
C SER A 131 -9.04 -10.71 2.83
N PRO A 132 -8.91 -9.42 2.51
CA PRO A 132 -9.86 -8.40 2.97
C PRO A 132 -11.30 -8.72 2.58
N PHE A 133 -11.50 -9.38 1.46
CA PHE A 133 -12.80 -9.77 0.97
C PHE A 133 -13.46 -10.83 1.85
N ASP A 134 -12.69 -11.81 2.35
CA ASP A 134 -13.20 -12.88 3.24
C ASP A 134 -13.49 -12.36 4.65
N GLN A 135 -12.86 -11.25 5.07
CA GLN A 135 -13.12 -10.62 6.36
C GLN A 135 -14.29 -9.63 6.31
N LEU A 136 -14.64 -9.12 5.12
CA LEU A 136 -15.65 -8.08 4.95
C LEU A 136 -17.00 -8.42 5.59
N PRO A 137 -17.61 -9.60 5.38
CA PRO A 137 -18.94 -9.89 5.95
C PRO A 137 -18.94 -9.79 7.48
N ALA A 138 -17.98 -10.42 8.16
CA ALA A 138 -17.91 -10.42 9.62
C ALA A 138 -17.69 -9.01 10.19
N ILE A 139 -16.95 -8.17 9.49
CA ILE A 139 -16.70 -6.79 9.92
C ILE A 139 -17.94 -5.93 9.66
N VAL A 140 -18.61 -6.10 8.53
CA VAL A 140 -19.88 -5.39 8.24
C VAL A 140 -20.95 -5.76 9.28
N ASP A 141 -21.09 -7.04 9.63
CA ASP A 141 -22.03 -7.47 10.67
C ASP A 141 -21.73 -6.82 12.03
N ALA A 142 -20.48 -6.59 12.33
CA ALA A 142 -20.07 -6.04 13.63
C ALA A 142 -20.17 -4.51 13.74
N VAL A 143 -19.83 -3.79 12.67
CA VAL A 143 -19.68 -2.32 12.70
C VAL A 143 -20.35 -1.59 11.52
N GLY A 144 -21.03 -2.32 10.63
CA GLY A 144 -21.75 -1.72 9.51
C GLY A 144 -22.73 -0.63 9.93
N GLY A 145 -22.79 0.46 9.19
CA GLY A 145 -23.59 1.63 9.50
C GLY A 145 -23.04 2.55 10.60
N LYS A 146 -21.94 2.17 11.29
CA LYS A 146 -21.28 3.00 12.30
C LYS A 146 -20.01 3.66 11.80
N ILE A 147 -19.41 3.12 10.76
CA ILE A 147 -18.14 3.55 10.19
C ILE A 147 -18.11 3.18 8.69
N GLU A 148 -17.43 3.98 7.88
CA GLU A 148 -17.22 3.67 6.48
C GLU A 148 -16.24 2.50 6.33
N ILE A 149 -16.56 1.54 5.44
CA ILE A 149 -15.75 0.34 5.23
C ILE A 149 -15.21 0.33 3.80
N ILE A 150 -13.89 0.40 3.67
CA ILE A 150 -13.19 0.40 2.38
C ILE A 150 -12.46 -0.95 2.23
N VAL A 151 -12.65 -1.64 1.12
CA VAL A 151 -11.93 -2.87 0.80
C VAL A 151 -10.72 -2.57 -0.07
N ASP A 152 -9.51 -2.91 0.40
CA ASP A 152 -8.25 -2.73 -0.30
C ASP A 152 -7.58 -4.06 -0.62
N GLY A 153 -7.16 -4.21 -1.86
CA GLY A 153 -6.43 -5.38 -2.32
C GLY A 153 -7.27 -6.38 -3.11
N GLY A 154 -6.63 -6.96 -4.14
CA GLY A 154 -7.26 -7.95 -4.99
C GLY A 154 -8.28 -7.42 -6.00
N ILE A 155 -8.66 -6.16 -5.95
CA ILE A 155 -9.60 -5.53 -6.89
C ILE A 155 -8.93 -5.41 -8.27
N ARG A 156 -9.54 -6.02 -9.29
CA ARG A 156 -9.02 -6.05 -10.67
C ARG A 156 -10.11 -5.85 -11.74
N ARG A 157 -11.38 -5.93 -11.36
CA ARG A 157 -12.53 -5.83 -12.27
C ARG A 157 -13.69 -5.15 -11.57
N GLY A 158 -14.58 -4.50 -12.33
CA GLY A 158 -15.79 -3.89 -11.79
C GLY A 158 -16.69 -4.87 -11.04
N THR A 159 -16.73 -6.15 -11.44
CA THR A 159 -17.46 -7.19 -10.70
C THR A 159 -16.94 -7.42 -9.28
N HIS A 160 -15.65 -7.20 -9.02
CA HIS A 160 -15.13 -7.27 -7.65
C HIS A 160 -15.63 -6.10 -6.80
N VAL A 161 -15.73 -4.90 -7.40
CA VAL A 161 -16.31 -3.72 -6.73
C VAL A 161 -17.78 -3.97 -6.41
N LEU A 162 -18.58 -4.41 -7.39
CA LEU A 162 -20.01 -4.71 -7.17
C LEU A 162 -20.24 -5.73 -6.05
N LYS A 163 -19.44 -6.79 -6.01
CA LYS A 163 -19.51 -7.80 -4.94
C LYS A 163 -19.16 -7.21 -3.57
N ALA A 164 -18.13 -6.36 -3.48
CA ALA A 164 -17.76 -5.72 -2.22
C ALA A 164 -18.86 -4.78 -1.73
N LEU A 165 -19.42 -3.95 -2.60
CA LEU A 165 -20.54 -3.07 -2.27
C LEU A 165 -21.79 -3.86 -1.86
N ALA A 166 -22.11 -4.93 -2.57
CA ALA A 166 -23.23 -5.82 -2.21
C ALA A 166 -23.08 -6.51 -0.86
N LEU A 167 -21.83 -6.71 -0.39
CA LEU A 167 -21.50 -7.22 0.94
C LEU A 167 -21.44 -6.15 2.03
N GLY A 168 -21.71 -4.88 1.69
CA GLY A 168 -21.77 -3.79 2.67
C GLY A 168 -20.50 -2.92 2.76
N ALA A 169 -19.55 -3.06 1.84
CA ALA A 169 -18.47 -2.08 1.74
C ALA A 169 -19.00 -0.75 1.20
N THR A 170 -18.44 0.36 1.67
CA THR A 170 -18.74 1.70 1.14
C THR A 170 -17.96 2.00 -0.14
N ALA A 171 -16.71 1.52 -0.20
CA ALA A 171 -15.82 1.77 -1.32
C ALA A 171 -14.77 0.66 -1.49
N CYS A 172 -14.08 0.69 -2.62
CA CYS A 172 -12.93 -0.17 -2.88
C CYS A 172 -11.69 0.66 -3.21
N SER A 173 -10.53 0.21 -2.73
CA SER A 173 -9.23 0.74 -3.10
C SER A 173 -8.58 -0.13 -4.17
N PHE A 174 -7.88 0.50 -5.09
CA PHE A 174 -7.34 -0.13 -6.27
C PHE A 174 -5.90 0.38 -6.53
N GLY A 175 -4.93 -0.50 -6.40
CA GLY A 175 -3.50 -0.14 -6.48
C GLY A 175 -2.76 -0.85 -7.61
N LYS A 176 -2.33 -2.11 -7.38
CA LYS A 176 -1.45 -2.84 -8.31
C LYS A 176 -1.97 -2.93 -9.75
N GLY A 177 -3.27 -3.11 -9.95
CA GLY A 177 -3.84 -3.19 -11.29
C GLY A 177 -3.62 -1.92 -12.10
N PHE A 178 -3.80 -0.76 -11.48
CA PHE A 178 -3.49 0.54 -12.08
C PHE A 178 -1.99 0.69 -12.36
N LEU A 179 -1.14 0.40 -11.37
CA LEU A 179 0.31 0.54 -11.50
C LEU A 179 0.89 -0.37 -12.61
N PHE A 180 0.38 -1.60 -12.73
CA PHE A 180 0.83 -2.50 -13.79
C PHE A 180 0.37 -2.03 -15.17
N ALA A 181 -0.85 -1.53 -15.31
CA ALA A 181 -1.34 -0.98 -16.56
C ALA A 181 -0.53 0.25 -16.99
N LEU A 182 -0.29 1.17 -16.06
CA LEU A 182 0.55 2.36 -16.29
C LEU A 182 2.00 1.96 -16.65
N GLY A 183 2.59 1.01 -15.92
CA GLY A 183 3.94 0.54 -16.18
C GLY A 183 4.11 -0.18 -17.53
N ALA A 184 3.07 -0.85 -18.03
CA ALA A 184 3.12 -1.55 -19.31
C ALA A 184 2.79 -0.65 -20.51
N GLY A 185 1.77 0.21 -20.38
CA GLY A 185 1.23 1.01 -21.48
C GLY A 185 1.60 2.50 -21.45
N GLY A 186 2.08 3.00 -20.32
CA GLY A 186 2.27 4.44 -20.12
C GLY A 186 0.94 5.17 -19.93
N GLN A 187 1.03 6.50 -19.94
CA GLN A 187 -0.15 7.35 -19.96
C GLN A 187 -0.68 7.41 -21.39
N PRO A 188 -2.00 7.24 -21.64
CA PRO A 188 -2.59 7.34 -22.97
C PRO A 188 -2.48 8.74 -23.54
#